data_8bcdc9a443828b1aab77dcf4e622ebb8
#
_entry.id   8bcdc9a443828b1aab77dcf4e622ebb8
#
_cell.length_a   1.000
_cell.length_b   1.000
_cell.length_c   1.000
_cell.angle_alpha   90.00
_cell.angle_beta   90.00
_cell.angle_gamma   90.00
#
_symmetry.space_group_name_H-M   'P 1'
#
loop_
_entity.id
_entity.type
_entity.pdbx_description
1 polymer ?
#
loop_
_entity_poly.entity_id
_entity_poly.type
_entity_poly.pdbx_seq_one_letter_code
_entity_poly.pdbx_strand_id
1 'polypeptide(L)'
;YNNLEKDKKIITEYLISKGISANEIVFKAVQSRKDNKSMYVNGKYAGDEFLGYVLTQSLQIDSKNVETVEKISREITELLNKGIEFYSQPPRYYYTKLADLKVEMISKATADARARAEKIADNSGGQLGDLISAKMGIFQITGQNSNESYSWGGAFNTSSKEQTASITIQLDYLSE
;
A
#
# COMPACT_ATOMS: atom_id res chain seq x y z
N TYR A 1 17.26 1.90 26.91
CA TYR A 1 18.01 1.48 25.70
C TYR A 1 18.19 -0.03 25.67
N ASN A 2 18.72 -0.64 26.73
CA ASN A 2 18.98 -2.10 26.78
C ASN A 2 17.72 -2.95 26.53
N ASN A 3 16.53 -2.51 26.92
CA ASN A 3 15.29 -3.21 26.65
C ASN A 3 14.96 -3.18 25.15
N LEU A 4 15.13 -2.02 24.50
CA LEU A 4 14.88 -1.89 23.06
C LEU A 4 15.74 -2.83 22.22
N GLU A 5 17.02 -3.01 22.56
CA GLU A 5 17.92 -3.93 21.86
C GLU A 5 17.56 -5.40 22.11
N LYS A 6 17.09 -5.75 23.32
CA LYS A 6 16.56 -7.09 23.60
C LYS A 6 15.30 -7.37 22.79
N ASP A 7 14.37 -6.42 22.77
CA ASP A 7 13.11 -6.55 22.02
C ASP A 7 13.39 -6.72 20.54
N LYS A 8 14.30 -5.93 19.98
CA LYS A 8 14.74 -6.02 18.59
C LYS A 8 15.28 -7.42 18.26
N LYS A 9 16.07 -8.01 19.13
CA LYS A 9 16.61 -9.37 18.94
C LYS A 9 15.48 -10.39 18.93
N ILE A 10 14.58 -10.35 19.91
CA ILE A 10 13.45 -11.28 20.03
C ILE A 10 12.54 -11.19 18.81
N ILE A 11 12.23 -9.96 18.36
CA ILE A 11 11.40 -9.72 17.17
C ILE A 11 12.09 -10.28 15.93
N THR A 12 13.38 -10.01 15.75
CA THR A 12 14.13 -10.50 14.59
C THR A 12 14.14 -12.03 14.54
N GLU A 13 14.44 -12.70 15.65
CA GLU A 13 14.42 -14.15 15.75
C GLU A 13 13.02 -14.73 15.46
N TYR A 14 11.97 -14.09 15.96
CA TYR A 14 10.59 -14.47 15.69
C TYR A 14 10.27 -14.38 14.19
N LEU A 15 10.58 -13.26 13.55
CA LEU A 15 10.30 -13.04 12.13
C LEU A 15 11.06 -14.03 11.24
N ILE A 16 12.34 -14.29 11.56
CA ILE A 16 13.15 -15.30 10.84
C ILE A 16 12.54 -16.69 11.01
N SER A 17 12.09 -17.04 12.21
CA SER A 17 11.44 -18.35 12.47
C SER A 17 10.13 -18.52 11.71
N LYS A 18 9.46 -17.44 11.36
CA LYS A 18 8.22 -17.43 10.54
C LYS A 18 8.50 -17.35 9.03
N GLY A 19 9.77 -17.32 8.60
CA GLY A 19 10.17 -17.38 7.19
C GLY A 19 10.50 -16.03 6.53
N ILE A 20 10.65 -14.96 7.30
CA ILE A 20 11.13 -13.67 6.79
C ILE A 20 12.67 -13.70 6.78
N SER A 21 13.27 -13.28 5.68
CA SER A 21 14.72 -13.15 5.55
C SER A 21 15.22 -11.88 6.25
N ALA A 22 16.43 -11.92 6.78
CA ALA A 22 16.99 -10.76 7.51
C ALA A 22 17.08 -9.48 6.67
N ASN A 23 17.27 -9.59 5.36
CA ASN A 23 17.31 -8.48 4.42
C ASN A 23 15.91 -7.86 4.13
N GLU A 24 14.83 -8.54 4.49
CA GLU A 24 13.46 -8.04 4.39
C GLU A 24 13.02 -7.26 5.63
N ILE A 25 13.88 -7.22 6.69
CA ILE A 25 13.60 -6.57 7.96
C ILE A 25 14.38 -5.25 8.02
N VAL A 26 13.66 -4.13 8.11
CA VAL A 26 14.26 -2.81 8.17
C VAL A 26 13.86 -2.12 9.48
N PHE A 27 14.84 -1.89 10.36
CA PHE A 27 14.66 -1.07 11.55
C PHE A 27 14.90 0.40 11.20
N LYS A 28 13.93 1.26 11.54
CA LYS A 28 14.05 2.71 11.35
C LYS A 28 14.82 3.34 12.52
N ALA A 29 15.09 4.64 12.43
CA ALA A 29 15.73 5.38 13.51
C ALA A 29 14.93 5.30 14.81
N VAL A 30 15.63 5.23 15.94
CA VAL A 30 15.02 5.31 17.26
C VAL A 30 14.53 6.73 17.50
N GLN A 31 13.27 6.86 17.90
CA GLN A 31 12.69 8.11 18.35
C GLN A 31 12.70 8.14 19.88
N SER A 32 12.98 9.31 20.45
CA SER A 32 12.92 9.50 21.89
C SER A 32 12.03 10.68 22.24
N ARG A 33 11.23 10.53 23.30
CA ARG A 33 10.46 11.62 23.90
C ARG A 33 10.64 11.60 25.40
N LYS A 34 10.59 12.79 26.02
CA LYS A 34 10.55 12.88 27.49
C LYS A 34 9.27 12.27 28.02
N ASP A 35 9.39 11.56 29.10
CA ASP A 35 8.26 11.06 29.88
C ASP A 35 8.13 11.88 31.14
N ASN A 36 7.02 12.62 31.25
CA ASN A 36 6.74 13.51 32.37
C ASN A 36 5.40 13.14 32.98
N LYS A 37 5.33 13.22 34.32
CA LYS A 37 4.09 13.05 35.06
C LYS A 37 3.64 14.41 35.60
N SER A 38 2.44 14.81 35.21
CA SER A 38 1.87 16.05 35.73
C SER A 38 1.51 15.91 37.21
N MET A 39 2.00 16.82 38.02
CA MET A 39 1.75 16.87 39.46
C MET A 39 0.63 17.88 39.78
N TYR A 40 -0.18 17.52 40.74
CA TYR A 40 -1.27 18.36 41.23
C TYR A 40 -1.21 18.50 42.77
N VAL A 41 -1.33 19.73 43.29
CA VAL A 41 -1.44 20.01 44.71
C VAL A 41 -2.77 20.72 44.94
N ASN A 42 -3.59 20.18 45.81
CA ASN A 42 -4.94 20.69 46.09
C ASN A 42 -5.80 20.90 44.84
N GLY A 43 -5.68 19.99 43.84
CA GLY A 43 -6.41 20.03 42.57
C GLY A 43 -5.87 21.07 41.54
N LYS A 44 -4.78 21.78 41.85
CA LYS A 44 -4.14 22.72 40.92
C LYS A 44 -2.87 22.12 40.40
N TYR A 45 -2.60 22.35 39.10
CA TYR A 45 -1.37 21.93 38.46
C TYR A 45 -0.15 22.56 39.13
N ALA A 46 0.81 21.71 39.51
CA ALA A 46 2.00 22.09 40.29
C ALA A 46 3.31 21.83 39.52
N GLY A 47 3.23 21.59 38.24
CA GLY A 47 4.39 21.31 37.38
C GLY A 47 4.46 19.86 36.93
N ASP A 48 5.52 19.50 36.22
CA ASP A 48 5.78 18.15 35.72
C ASP A 48 7.02 17.55 36.37
N GLU A 49 6.90 16.31 36.79
CA GLU A 49 8.03 15.48 37.24
C GLU A 49 8.60 14.72 36.06
N PHE A 50 9.88 14.84 35.80
CA PHE A 50 10.57 14.08 34.78
C PHE A 50 10.77 12.63 35.20
N LEU A 51 10.18 11.68 34.49
CA LEU A 51 10.29 10.26 34.77
C LEU A 51 11.37 9.55 33.97
N GLY A 52 11.79 10.12 32.82
CA GLY A 52 12.76 9.51 31.94
C GLY A 52 12.53 9.78 30.46
N TYR A 53 12.90 8.82 29.63
CA TYR A 53 12.69 8.85 28.19
C TYR A 53 11.93 7.59 27.74
N VAL A 54 10.93 7.79 26.91
CA VAL A 54 10.32 6.72 26.13
C VAL A 54 11.02 6.62 24.80
N LEU A 55 11.52 5.43 24.49
CA LEU A 55 12.16 5.13 23.22
C LEU A 55 11.20 4.30 22.35
N THR A 56 11.04 4.71 21.10
CA THR A 56 10.21 3.99 20.13
C THR A 56 11.01 3.75 18.86
N GLN A 57 10.93 2.56 18.31
CA GLN A 57 11.55 2.22 17.05
C GLN A 57 10.54 1.52 16.15
N SER A 58 10.39 2.00 14.93
CA SER A 58 9.56 1.34 13.93
C SER A 58 10.36 0.27 13.19
N LEU A 59 9.69 -0.82 12.90
CA LEU A 59 10.16 -1.93 12.08
C LEU A 59 9.27 -2.02 10.86
N GLN A 60 9.87 -2.22 9.70
CA GLN A 60 9.16 -2.49 8.45
C GLN A 60 9.63 -3.82 7.88
N ILE A 61 8.69 -4.63 7.43
CA ILE A 61 8.94 -5.86 6.67
C ILE A 61 8.49 -5.60 5.24
N ASP A 62 9.39 -5.83 4.29
CA ASP A 62 9.11 -5.72 2.86
C ASP A 62 9.46 -7.05 2.19
N SER A 63 8.44 -7.80 1.78
CA SER A 63 8.58 -9.16 1.26
C SER A 63 7.69 -9.40 0.04
N LYS A 64 8.19 -10.19 -0.90
CA LYS A 64 7.39 -10.69 -2.03
C LYS A 64 6.49 -11.85 -1.64
N ASN A 65 6.73 -12.47 -0.48
CA ASN A 65 5.91 -13.57 0.01
C ASN A 65 4.71 -13.03 0.79
N VAL A 66 3.67 -12.68 0.05
CA VAL A 66 2.43 -12.09 0.58
C VAL A 66 1.80 -12.96 1.67
N GLU A 67 1.74 -14.28 1.46
CA GLU A 67 1.09 -15.20 2.39
C GLU A 67 1.83 -15.29 3.73
N THR A 68 3.15 -15.27 3.70
CA THR A 68 3.97 -15.24 4.92
C THR A 68 3.72 -13.95 5.69
N VAL A 69 3.68 -12.79 5.02
CA VAL A 69 3.40 -11.50 5.67
C VAL A 69 1.99 -11.48 6.29
N GLU A 70 0.98 -11.98 5.56
CA GLU A 70 -0.39 -12.08 6.07
C GLU A 70 -0.48 -12.99 7.30
N LYS A 71 0.18 -14.15 7.25
CA LYS A 71 0.23 -15.08 8.39
C LYS A 71 0.85 -14.39 9.60
N ILE A 72 2.01 -13.75 9.43
CA ILE A 72 2.68 -13.04 10.51
C ILE A 72 1.79 -11.94 11.07
N SER A 73 1.11 -11.16 10.23
CA SER A 73 0.23 -10.08 10.69
C SER A 73 -0.92 -10.58 11.59
N ARG A 74 -1.37 -11.81 11.39
CA ARG A 74 -2.38 -12.46 12.25
C ARG A 74 -1.80 -13.04 13.55
N GLU A 75 -0.56 -13.49 13.51
CA GLU A 75 0.11 -14.22 14.61
C GLU A 75 1.02 -13.30 15.45
N ILE A 76 1.30 -12.08 15.01
CA ILE A 76 2.30 -11.18 15.63
C ILE A 76 2.01 -10.90 17.11
N THR A 77 0.75 -11.01 17.53
CA THR A 77 0.33 -10.84 18.92
C THR A 77 0.95 -11.89 19.87
N GLU A 78 1.51 -12.98 19.35
CA GLU A 78 2.31 -13.93 20.14
C GLU A 78 3.50 -13.24 20.82
N LEU A 79 4.01 -12.13 20.27
CA LEU A 79 5.10 -11.36 20.87
C LEU A 79 4.70 -10.68 22.19
N LEU A 80 3.42 -10.38 22.40
CA LEU A 80 2.93 -9.86 23.67
C LEU A 80 3.18 -10.85 24.81
N ASN A 81 3.04 -12.16 24.53
CA ASN A 81 3.33 -13.21 25.52
C ASN A 81 4.83 -13.30 25.87
N LYS A 82 5.70 -12.72 25.04
CA LYS A 82 7.14 -12.56 25.29
C LYS A 82 7.51 -11.25 25.96
N GLY A 83 6.50 -10.47 26.35
CA GLY A 83 6.69 -9.17 27.02
C GLY A 83 7.08 -8.03 26.10
N ILE A 84 6.88 -8.18 24.78
CA ILE A 84 7.15 -7.12 23.80
C ILE A 84 5.93 -6.22 23.67
N GLU A 85 6.08 -4.95 23.95
CA GLU A 85 5.04 -3.93 23.71
C GLU A 85 5.19 -3.35 22.30
N PHE A 86 4.17 -3.46 21.48
CA PHE A 86 4.21 -2.95 20.11
C PHE A 86 2.82 -2.60 19.57
N TYR A 87 2.81 -1.82 18.48
CA TYR A 87 1.63 -1.51 17.66
C TYR A 87 1.81 -2.10 16.27
N SER A 88 0.92 -3.01 15.88
CA SER A 88 0.92 -3.60 14.54
C SER A 88 0.06 -2.78 13.59
N GLN A 89 0.53 -2.62 12.36
CA GLN A 89 -0.23 -2.04 11.25
C GLN A 89 -0.70 -3.16 10.32
N PRO A 90 -1.87 -3.04 9.69
CA PRO A 90 -2.29 -3.97 8.65
C PRO A 90 -1.28 -4.04 7.51
N PRO A 91 -1.13 -5.21 6.85
CA PRO A 91 -0.28 -5.32 5.67
C PRO A 91 -0.77 -4.40 4.56
N ARG A 92 0.18 -3.95 3.72
CA ARG A 92 -0.09 -3.18 2.51
C ARG A 92 0.42 -3.95 1.32
N TYR A 93 -0.31 -3.86 0.20
CA TYR A 93 -0.04 -4.62 -1.01
C TYR A 93 0.32 -3.67 -2.15
N TYR A 94 1.43 -3.97 -2.83
CA TYR A 94 1.94 -3.17 -3.94
C TYR A 94 2.19 -4.06 -5.14
N TYR A 95 1.68 -3.65 -6.30
CA TYR A 95 2.02 -4.30 -7.55
C TYR A 95 3.36 -3.80 -8.09
N THR A 96 4.37 -4.68 -8.11
CA THR A 96 5.76 -4.29 -8.39
C THR A 96 6.07 -4.01 -9.86
N LYS A 97 5.22 -4.49 -10.80
CA LYS A 97 5.37 -4.30 -12.25
C LYS A 97 4.37 -3.29 -12.81
N LEU A 98 4.14 -2.21 -12.09
CA LEU A 98 3.11 -1.23 -12.43
C LEU A 98 3.36 -0.54 -13.77
N ALA A 99 4.63 -0.24 -14.12
CA ALA A 99 4.98 0.39 -15.38
C ALA A 99 4.63 -0.52 -16.57
N ASP A 100 5.00 -1.79 -16.51
CA ASP A 100 4.70 -2.79 -17.55
C ASP A 100 3.20 -2.99 -17.70
N LEU A 101 2.47 -3.08 -16.58
CA LEU A 101 1.02 -3.21 -16.56
C LEU A 101 0.34 -2.01 -17.25
N LYS A 102 0.80 -0.78 -16.99
CA LYS A 102 0.26 0.41 -17.65
C LYS A 102 0.40 0.34 -19.16
N VAL A 103 1.59 -0.03 -19.67
CA VAL A 103 1.83 -0.16 -21.11
C VAL A 103 0.95 -1.25 -21.73
N GLU A 104 0.86 -2.40 -21.09
CA GLU A 104 -0.01 -3.49 -21.51
C GLU A 104 -1.50 -3.08 -21.59
N MET A 105 -1.98 -2.39 -20.57
CA MET A 105 -3.36 -1.92 -20.52
C MET A 105 -3.66 -0.86 -21.58
N ILE A 106 -2.74 0.06 -21.86
CA ILE A 106 -2.88 1.03 -22.96
C ILE A 106 -3.03 0.29 -24.29
N SER A 107 -2.16 -0.69 -24.55
CA SER A 107 -2.23 -1.50 -25.76
C SER A 107 -3.57 -2.22 -25.92
N LYS A 108 -4.02 -2.91 -24.88
CA LYS A 108 -5.31 -3.63 -24.88
C LYS A 108 -6.51 -2.68 -25.05
N ALA A 109 -6.53 -1.56 -24.33
CA ALA A 109 -7.62 -0.61 -24.40
C ALA A 109 -7.70 0.08 -25.78
N THR A 110 -6.54 0.38 -26.39
CA THR A 110 -6.48 0.96 -27.74
C THR A 110 -6.98 -0.02 -28.77
N ALA A 111 -6.58 -1.29 -28.70
CA ALA A 111 -7.05 -2.33 -29.61
C ALA A 111 -8.58 -2.56 -29.49
N ASP A 112 -9.10 -2.61 -28.26
CA ASP A 112 -10.53 -2.75 -28.00
C ASP A 112 -11.33 -1.54 -28.53
N ALA A 113 -10.86 -0.31 -28.27
CA ALA A 113 -11.51 0.90 -28.75
C ALA A 113 -11.56 0.96 -30.28
N ARG A 114 -10.46 0.57 -30.95
CA ARG A 114 -10.42 0.49 -32.42
C ARG A 114 -11.41 -0.53 -32.95
N ALA A 115 -11.42 -1.75 -32.41
CA ALA A 115 -12.33 -2.81 -32.86
C ALA A 115 -13.80 -2.41 -32.70
N ARG A 116 -14.15 -1.68 -31.65
CA ARG A 116 -15.50 -1.12 -31.46
C ARG A 116 -15.82 -0.04 -32.48
N ALA A 117 -14.87 0.86 -32.77
CA ALA A 117 -15.03 1.91 -33.78
C ALA A 117 -15.22 1.30 -35.19
N GLU A 118 -14.45 0.29 -35.55
CA GLU A 118 -14.60 -0.45 -36.82
C GLU A 118 -16.02 -1.06 -36.93
N LYS A 119 -16.48 -1.70 -35.85
CA LYS A 119 -17.82 -2.30 -35.84
C LYS A 119 -18.96 -1.28 -35.97
N ILE A 120 -18.79 -0.10 -35.38
CA ILE A 120 -19.74 1.02 -35.52
C ILE A 120 -19.75 1.55 -36.96
N ALA A 121 -18.58 1.80 -37.55
CA ALA A 121 -18.46 2.25 -38.93
C ALA A 121 -19.11 1.26 -39.91
N ASP A 122 -18.78 -0.03 -39.85
CA ASP A 122 -19.33 -1.09 -40.69
C ASP A 122 -20.86 -1.15 -40.60
N ASN A 123 -21.41 -1.12 -39.40
CA ASN A 123 -22.87 -1.20 -39.18
C ASN A 123 -23.59 0.10 -39.61
N SER A 124 -22.88 1.19 -39.76
CA SER A 124 -23.41 2.48 -40.25
C SER A 124 -23.28 2.66 -41.76
N GLY A 125 -22.68 1.67 -42.46
CA GLY A 125 -22.50 1.66 -43.91
C GLY A 125 -21.27 2.47 -44.38
N GLY A 126 -20.36 2.82 -43.46
CA GLY A 126 -19.07 3.48 -43.72
C GLY A 126 -17.88 2.58 -43.39
N GLN A 127 -16.71 3.15 -43.50
CA GLN A 127 -15.46 2.49 -43.09
C GLN A 127 -14.74 3.35 -42.04
N LEU A 128 -13.94 2.72 -41.18
CA LEU A 128 -13.11 3.44 -40.22
C LEU A 128 -11.89 4.03 -40.93
N GLY A 129 -11.77 5.36 -40.92
CA GLY A 129 -10.64 6.08 -41.46
C GLY A 129 -9.51 6.27 -40.46
N ASP A 130 -8.71 7.31 -40.67
CA ASP A 130 -7.53 7.58 -39.85
C ASP A 130 -7.87 8.04 -38.44
N LEU A 131 -6.95 7.75 -37.51
CA LEU A 131 -7.00 8.25 -36.14
C LEU A 131 -6.72 9.76 -36.12
N ILE A 132 -7.66 10.56 -35.63
CA ILE A 132 -7.56 12.02 -35.52
C ILE A 132 -6.94 12.42 -34.19
N SER A 133 -7.44 11.85 -33.10
CA SER A 133 -6.98 12.16 -31.76
C SER A 133 -7.07 10.97 -30.82
N ALA A 134 -6.18 10.97 -29.82
CA ALA A 134 -6.17 10.01 -28.74
C ALA A 134 -6.03 10.73 -27.40
N LYS A 135 -6.90 10.43 -26.46
CA LYS A 135 -6.83 10.93 -25.09
C LYS A 135 -6.81 9.74 -24.13
N MET A 136 -5.85 9.77 -23.23
CA MET A 136 -5.74 8.79 -22.16
C MET A 136 -6.28 9.39 -20.87
N GLY A 137 -7.20 8.71 -20.23
CA GLY A 137 -7.65 9.02 -18.89
C GLY A 137 -6.67 8.55 -17.81
N ILE A 138 -7.09 8.68 -16.57
CA ILE A 138 -6.27 8.38 -15.41
C ILE A 138 -6.24 6.86 -15.20
N PHE A 139 -5.03 6.35 -14.97
CA PHE A 139 -4.84 4.97 -14.52
C PHE A 139 -5.16 4.84 -13.04
N GLN A 140 -5.92 3.83 -12.65
CA GLN A 140 -6.34 3.62 -11.28
C GLN A 140 -6.17 2.16 -10.86
N ILE A 141 -5.89 1.96 -9.58
CA ILE A 141 -5.91 0.66 -8.91
C ILE A 141 -6.88 0.76 -7.74
N THR A 142 -7.93 -0.03 -7.77
CA THR A 142 -8.94 -0.13 -6.70
C THR A 142 -8.94 -1.53 -6.10
N GLY A 143 -9.50 -1.70 -4.91
CA GLY A 143 -9.76 -3.03 -4.37
C GLY A 143 -10.74 -3.79 -5.27
N GLN A 144 -10.53 -5.07 -5.48
CA GLN A 144 -11.46 -5.91 -6.23
C GLN A 144 -12.83 -5.91 -5.54
N ASN A 145 -13.89 -5.70 -6.32
CA ASN A 145 -15.26 -5.61 -5.82
C ASN A 145 -15.48 -4.55 -4.73
N SER A 146 -14.62 -3.51 -4.68
CA SER A 146 -14.78 -2.38 -3.76
C SER A 146 -15.71 -1.32 -4.33
N ASN A 147 -16.30 -0.52 -3.44
CA ASN A 147 -17.08 0.66 -3.79
C ASN A 147 -16.21 1.92 -3.88
N GLU A 148 -14.89 1.77 -4.07
CA GLU A 148 -13.98 2.89 -4.20
C GLU A 148 -14.31 3.71 -5.44
N SER A 149 -14.51 5.01 -5.24
CA SER A 149 -14.78 5.93 -6.33
C SER A 149 -13.51 6.27 -7.08
N TYR A 150 -13.63 6.45 -8.40
CA TYR A 150 -12.56 7.01 -9.21
C TYR A 150 -12.22 8.43 -8.73
N SER A 151 -10.92 8.74 -8.63
CA SER A 151 -10.46 10.07 -8.28
C SER A 151 -9.75 10.74 -9.47
N TRP A 152 -9.81 12.07 -9.53
CA TRP A 152 -9.12 12.86 -10.56
C TRP A 152 -7.59 12.70 -10.55
N GLY A 153 -7.02 12.39 -9.40
CA GLY A 153 -5.58 12.13 -9.24
C GLY A 153 -5.17 10.66 -9.43
N GLY A 154 -6.13 9.78 -9.67
CA GLY A 154 -5.93 8.33 -9.67
C GLY A 154 -6.09 7.73 -8.26
N ALA A 155 -6.71 6.57 -8.17
CA ALA A 155 -6.80 5.78 -6.95
C ALA A 155 -5.72 4.69 -6.96
N PHE A 156 -5.01 4.54 -5.83
CA PHE A 156 -4.01 3.49 -5.63
C PHE A 156 -4.31 2.78 -4.31
N ASN A 157 -5.15 1.76 -4.39
CA ASN A 157 -5.47 0.92 -3.24
C ASN A 157 -4.24 0.09 -2.84
N THR A 158 -3.89 0.13 -1.56
CA THR A 158 -2.82 -0.69 -0.98
C THR A 158 -3.31 -1.56 0.18
N SER A 159 -4.59 -1.46 0.53
CA SER A 159 -5.18 -2.22 1.64
C SER A 159 -5.76 -3.57 1.21
N SER A 160 -6.03 -3.76 -0.09
CA SER A 160 -6.62 -4.98 -0.63
C SER A 160 -5.57 -5.85 -1.32
N LYS A 161 -5.55 -7.14 -1.02
CA LYS A 161 -4.69 -8.13 -1.69
C LYS A 161 -5.07 -8.27 -3.16
N GLU A 162 -6.36 -8.44 -3.42
CA GLU A 162 -6.94 -8.52 -4.75
C GLU A 162 -7.27 -7.09 -5.23
N GLN A 163 -6.73 -6.71 -6.38
CA GLN A 163 -6.84 -5.36 -6.91
C GLN A 163 -7.26 -5.39 -8.38
N THR A 164 -7.99 -4.36 -8.79
CA THR A 164 -8.39 -4.12 -10.18
C THR A 164 -7.69 -2.87 -10.70
N ALA A 165 -6.98 -3.01 -11.81
CA ALA A 165 -6.44 -1.87 -12.55
C ALA A 165 -7.41 -1.44 -13.64
N SER A 166 -7.62 -0.14 -13.78
CA SER A 166 -8.51 0.45 -14.78
C SER A 166 -7.84 1.59 -15.51
N ILE A 167 -8.11 1.71 -16.81
CA ILE A 167 -7.71 2.83 -17.65
C ILE A 167 -8.84 3.17 -18.61
N THR A 168 -9.01 4.45 -18.90
CA THR A 168 -9.95 4.93 -19.93
C THR A 168 -9.16 5.51 -21.08
N ILE A 169 -9.53 5.12 -22.32
CA ILE A 169 -8.97 5.70 -23.54
C ILE A 169 -10.13 6.20 -24.40
N GLN A 170 -9.97 7.41 -24.94
CA GLN A 170 -10.84 7.97 -25.94
C GLN A 170 -10.06 8.11 -27.25
N LEU A 171 -10.58 7.56 -28.32
CA LEU A 171 -10.02 7.63 -29.65
C LEU A 171 -11.05 8.23 -30.60
N ASP A 172 -10.64 9.22 -31.38
CA ASP A 172 -11.47 9.85 -32.40
C ASP A 172 -10.90 9.47 -33.77
N TYR A 173 -11.74 8.92 -34.63
CA TYR A 173 -11.41 8.48 -35.99
C TYR A 173 -12.21 9.23 -37.03
N LEU A 174 -11.69 9.34 -38.26
CA LEU A 174 -12.48 9.70 -39.41
C LEU A 174 -13.46 8.55 -39.75
N SER A 175 -14.62 8.93 -40.27
CA SER A 175 -15.57 7.98 -40.92
C SER A 175 -15.51 8.25 -42.42
N GLU A 176 -15.21 7.24 -43.22
CA GLU A 176 -15.19 7.26 -44.67
C GLU A 176 -16.40 6.53 -45.25
#